data_e5200292dbcf9a89c7ec8762081679a1
#
_entry.id   e5200292dbcf9a89c7ec8762081679a1
#
_cell.length_a   1.000
_cell.length_b   1.000
_cell.length_c   1.000
_cell.angle_alpha   90.00
_cell.angle_beta   90.00
_cell.angle_gamma   90.00
#
_symmetry.space_group_name_H-M   'P 1'
#
loop_
_entity.id
_entity.type
_entity.pdbx_description
1 polymer ?
#
loop_
_entity_poly.entity_id
_entity_poly.type
_entity_poly.pdbx_seq_one_letter_code
_entity_poly.pdbx_strand_id
1 'polypeptide(L)'
;MIKVAINGYGTIGKRVADAVAKQPDMEVVGVSKTSVSAEAFVAKKRGYPLYIADIGKKAAFEKAGLDVAGDVEAMLKAADIVVDATPGGVGEKNRPVYERLGKKAIYQGGEEHEVAGFSFNAHVNYKEAEGHQFARIVSCNSTGLVRIIYAMDQAFGVDRVRAVMVRRASDPGDVKRGPVDATVLNPATIPSHHGPDVNTVLPEVNIVTLAMIVPTTFMHMHAIQMDLKKETTREEVLKVFENHSRIGLVRKATGIKSNAQLREYAQDLGRPRADVWENGIFEESVSVLGGKEFYCFQAIHQEADVIPENIDCIRA
;
A
#
# COMPACT_ATOMS: atom_id res chain seq x y z
N MET A 1 -4.13 5.95 24.00
CA MET A 1 -3.80 4.84 23.08
C MET A 1 -4.94 4.76 22.09
N ILE A 2 -4.63 4.87 20.80
CA ILE A 2 -5.64 4.84 19.71
C ILE A 2 -6.09 3.40 19.51
N LYS A 3 -7.38 3.13 19.63
CA LYS A 3 -7.99 1.79 19.47
C LYS A 3 -8.33 1.54 18.00
N VAL A 4 -7.63 0.60 17.37
CA VAL A 4 -7.73 0.33 15.94
C VAL A 4 -8.42 -1.01 15.69
N ALA A 5 -9.50 -1.01 14.92
CA ALA A 5 -10.13 -2.19 14.39
C ALA A 5 -9.64 -2.47 12.97
N ILE A 6 -9.38 -3.73 12.64
CA ILE A 6 -8.99 -4.15 11.30
C ILE A 6 -10.14 -4.95 10.68
N ASN A 7 -10.90 -4.30 9.83
CA ASN A 7 -11.99 -4.97 9.09
C ASN A 7 -11.43 -5.61 7.81
N GLY A 8 -11.32 -6.94 7.80
CA GLY A 8 -10.68 -7.70 6.73
C GLY A 8 -9.23 -8.11 7.06
N TYR A 9 -9.05 -9.20 7.80
CA TYR A 9 -7.74 -9.73 8.17
C TYR A 9 -7.19 -10.67 7.07
N GLY A 10 -6.91 -10.06 5.90
CA GLY A 10 -6.29 -10.68 4.73
C GLY A 10 -4.82 -10.27 4.57
N THR A 11 -4.35 -10.21 3.32
CA THR A 11 -2.95 -9.90 2.98
C THR A 11 -2.49 -8.54 3.53
N ILE A 12 -3.29 -7.50 3.37
CA ILE A 12 -3.00 -6.15 3.88
C ILE A 12 -3.35 -6.06 5.37
N GLY A 13 -4.56 -6.45 5.75
CA GLY A 13 -5.04 -6.30 7.13
C GLY A 13 -4.15 -6.94 8.18
N LYS A 14 -3.56 -8.13 7.91
CA LYS A 14 -2.62 -8.77 8.84
C LYS A 14 -1.31 -7.97 9.02
N ARG A 15 -0.86 -7.27 7.97
CA ARG A 15 0.34 -6.41 8.03
C ARG A 15 0.05 -5.12 8.78
N VAL A 16 -1.11 -4.51 8.54
CA VAL A 16 -1.55 -3.33 9.30
C VAL A 16 -1.70 -3.67 10.77
N ALA A 17 -2.37 -4.78 11.12
CA ALA A 17 -2.50 -5.21 12.51
C ALA A 17 -1.14 -5.39 13.19
N ASP A 18 -0.19 -6.08 12.53
CA ASP A 18 1.16 -6.28 13.07
C ASP A 18 1.96 -4.96 13.17
N ALA A 19 1.71 -3.99 12.29
CA ALA A 19 2.32 -2.67 12.35
C ALA A 19 1.72 -1.82 13.49
N VAL A 20 0.40 -1.81 13.63
CA VAL A 20 -0.32 -1.15 14.75
C VAL A 20 0.17 -1.69 16.09
N ALA A 21 0.24 -3.03 16.25
CA ALA A 21 0.67 -3.67 17.49
C ALA A 21 2.13 -3.33 17.90
N LYS A 22 2.93 -2.78 17.00
CA LYS A 22 4.29 -2.31 17.29
C LYS A 22 4.35 -0.84 17.71
N GLN A 23 3.24 -0.11 17.58
CA GLN A 23 3.21 1.31 17.94
C GLN A 23 2.91 1.46 19.43
N PRO A 24 3.66 2.30 20.17
CA PRO A 24 3.45 2.50 21.62
C PRO A 24 2.17 3.28 21.92
N ASP A 25 1.60 3.96 20.95
CA ASP A 25 0.43 4.84 21.04
C ASP A 25 -0.86 4.21 20.47
N MET A 26 -0.79 2.95 19.98
CA MET A 26 -1.91 2.26 19.33
C MET A 26 -2.19 0.89 19.94
N GLU A 27 -3.43 0.40 19.75
CA GLU A 27 -3.88 -0.92 20.20
C GLU A 27 -4.77 -1.57 19.13
N VAL A 28 -4.53 -2.83 18.81
CA VAL A 28 -5.44 -3.64 17.97
C VAL A 28 -6.57 -4.18 18.83
N VAL A 29 -7.77 -3.60 18.73
CA VAL A 29 -8.94 -4.06 19.50
C VAL A 29 -9.62 -5.28 18.90
N GLY A 30 -9.35 -5.56 17.63
CA GLY A 30 -9.86 -6.76 16.97
C GLY A 30 -9.59 -6.80 15.48
N VAL A 31 -9.71 -8.00 14.93
CA VAL A 31 -9.59 -8.26 13.49
C VAL A 31 -10.79 -9.08 13.01
N SER A 32 -11.27 -8.86 11.78
CA SER A 32 -12.45 -9.56 11.27
C SER A 32 -12.13 -10.57 10.18
N LYS A 33 -12.92 -11.68 10.16
CA LYS A 33 -12.89 -12.70 9.10
C LYS A 33 -14.29 -13.12 8.70
N THR A 34 -14.42 -13.56 7.44
CA THR A 34 -15.68 -14.11 6.89
C THR A 34 -15.74 -15.64 6.92
N SER A 35 -14.57 -16.29 7.05
CA SER A 35 -14.45 -17.76 7.03
C SER A 35 -13.22 -18.22 7.80
N VAL A 36 -13.24 -19.48 8.22
CA VAL A 36 -12.06 -20.16 8.78
C VAL A 36 -10.98 -20.23 7.70
N SER A 37 -9.79 -19.77 8.01
CA SER A 37 -8.64 -19.74 7.10
C SER A 37 -7.32 -19.67 7.86
N ALA A 38 -6.20 -19.85 7.17
CA ALA A 38 -4.86 -19.75 7.77
C ALA A 38 -4.66 -18.42 8.51
N GLU A 39 -5.19 -17.30 7.98
CA GLU A 39 -5.07 -15.99 8.64
C GLU A 39 -5.82 -15.95 9.97
N ALA A 40 -6.98 -16.62 10.11
CA ALA A 40 -7.69 -16.69 11.39
C ALA A 40 -6.86 -17.40 12.49
N PHE A 41 -6.11 -18.44 12.13
CA PHE A 41 -5.15 -19.08 13.04
C PHE A 41 -3.94 -18.17 13.34
N VAL A 42 -3.51 -17.37 12.38
CA VAL A 42 -2.46 -16.36 12.62
C VAL A 42 -2.96 -15.30 13.60
N ALA A 43 -4.22 -14.82 13.48
CA ALA A 43 -4.80 -13.87 14.43
C ALA A 43 -4.80 -14.46 15.85
N LYS A 44 -5.26 -15.71 16.02
CA LYS A 44 -5.20 -16.43 17.30
C LYS A 44 -3.76 -16.50 17.85
N LYS A 45 -2.79 -16.90 17.03
CA LYS A 45 -1.37 -16.99 17.43
C LYS A 45 -0.80 -15.64 17.86
N ARG A 46 -1.27 -14.53 17.25
CA ARG A 46 -0.87 -13.16 17.60
C ARG A 46 -1.59 -12.61 18.83
N GLY A 47 -2.63 -13.29 19.33
CA GLY A 47 -3.46 -12.84 20.43
C GLY A 47 -4.45 -11.73 20.05
N TYR A 48 -4.73 -11.54 18.76
CA TYR A 48 -5.72 -10.55 18.32
C TYR A 48 -7.15 -11.10 18.53
N PRO A 49 -8.06 -10.34 19.18
CA PRO A 49 -9.46 -10.72 19.28
C PRO A 49 -10.06 -10.91 17.88
N LEU A 50 -10.65 -12.11 17.64
CA LEU A 50 -11.21 -12.48 16.35
C LEU A 50 -12.71 -12.22 16.33
N TYR A 51 -13.14 -11.38 15.40
CA TYR A 51 -14.54 -11.09 15.11
C TYR A 51 -14.94 -11.67 13.75
N ILE A 52 -16.23 -11.93 13.56
CA ILE A 52 -16.74 -12.54 12.33
C ILE A 52 -17.82 -11.67 11.69
N ALA A 53 -17.82 -11.61 10.36
CA ALA A 53 -18.79 -10.81 9.61
C ALA A 53 -20.21 -11.37 9.68
N ASP A 54 -20.34 -12.68 9.86
CA ASP A 54 -21.61 -13.39 9.97
C ASP A 54 -21.61 -14.26 11.23
N ILE A 55 -22.32 -13.81 12.26
CA ILE A 55 -22.38 -14.51 13.56
C ILE A 55 -22.95 -15.92 13.45
N GLY A 56 -23.76 -16.20 12.43
CA GLY A 56 -24.28 -17.54 12.15
C GLY A 56 -23.19 -18.58 11.85
N LYS A 57 -21.99 -18.15 11.51
CA LYS A 57 -20.82 -19.01 11.27
C LYS A 57 -20.00 -19.31 12.53
N LYS A 58 -20.38 -18.78 13.70
CA LYS A 58 -19.62 -18.90 14.94
C LYS A 58 -19.27 -20.38 15.26
N ALA A 59 -20.23 -21.27 15.15
CA ALA A 59 -20.01 -22.71 15.39
C ALA A 59 -18.93 -23.33 14.51
N ALA A 60 -18.76 -22.86 13.26
CA ALA A 60 -17.70 -23.36 12.37
C ALA A 60 -16.30 -22.91 12.84
N PHE A 61 -16.17 -21.68 13.35
CA PHE A 61 -14.93 -21.20 13.92
C PHE A 61 -14.58 -21.93 15.22
N GLU A 62 -15.56 -22.10 16.13
CA GLU A 62 -15.37 -22.82 17.39
C GLU A 62 -14.98 -24.28 17.15
N LYS A 63 -15.63 -24.96 16.19
CA LYS A 63 -15.25 -26.34 15.77
C LYS A 63 -13.81 -26.41 15.26
N ALA A 64 -13.31 -25.34 14.65
CA ALA A 64 -11.91 -25.23 14.21
C ALA A 64 -10.95 -24.85 15.35
N GLY A 65 -11.44 -24.68 16.58
CA GLY A 65 -10.63 -24.27 17.72
C GLY A 65 -10.28 -22.76 17.73
N LEU A 66 -11.13 -21.95 17.10
CA LEU A 66 -10.97 -20.49 17.05
C LEU A 66 -12.04 -19.83 17.94
N ASP A 67 -11.59 -19.09 18.96
CA ASP A 67 -12.48 -18.33 19.83
C ASP A 67 -12.96 -17.07 19.09
N VAL A 68 -14.26 -16.83 19.06
CA VAL A 68 -14.89 -15.68 18.42
C VAL A 68 -15.34 -14.68 19.48
N ALA A 69 -14.76 -13.48 19.45
CA ALA A 69 -15.06 -12.41 20.40
C ALA A 69 -16.43 -11.74 20.16
N GLY A 70 -16.94 -11.82 18.93
CA GLY A 70 -18.23 -11.24 18.56
C GLY A 70 -18.39 -11.05 17.05
N ASP A 71 -19.37 -10.24 16.67
CA ASP A 71 -19.56 -9.77 15.30
C ASP A 71 -18.74 -8.48 15.00
N VAL A 72 -18.70 -8.09 13.72
CA VAL A 72 -17.99 -6.90 13.26
C VAL A 72 -18.53 -5.63 13.95
N GLU A 73 -19.83 -5.51 14.19
CA GLU A 73 -20.39 -4.32 14.82
C GLU A 73 -19.92 -4.16 16.27
N ALA A 74 -19.76 -5.25 17.00
CA ALA A 74 -19.19 -5.22 18.36
C ALA A 74 -17.71 -4.77 18.32
N MET A 75 -16.92 -5.24 17.34
CA MET A 75 -15.54 -4.77 17.11
C MET A 75 -15.49 -3.28 16.85
N LEU A 76 -16.34 -2.78 15.93
CA LEU A 76 -16.40 -1.38 15.55
C LEU A 76 -16.75 -0.47 16.74
N LYS A 77 -17.69 -0.89 17.60
CA LYS A 77 -18.06 -0.14 18.80
C LYS A 77 -16.89 0.06 19.77
N ALA A 78 -15.99 -0.91 19.84
CA ALA A 78 -14.81 -0.88 20.72
C ALA A 78 -13.64 -0.04 20.15
N ALA A 79 -13.68 0.36 18.87
CA ALA A 79 -12.60 1.06 18.19
C ALA A 79 -12.82 2.58 18.17
N ASP A 80 -11.73 3.33 18.07
CA ASP A 80 -11.73 4.76 17.72
C ASP A 80 -11.72 4.94 16.20
N ILE A 81 -10.93 4.10 15.49
CA ILE A 81 -10.76 4.13 14.05
C ILE A 81 -10.74 2.71 13.45
N VAL A 82 -11.20 2.59 12.23
CA VAL A 82 -11.24 1.34 11.47
C VAL A 82 -10.29 1.42 10.29
N VAL A 83 -9.46 0.39 10.09
CA VAL A 83 -8.80 0.16 8.80
C VAL A 83 -9.61 -0.89 8.05
N ASP A 84 -10.27 -0.47 6.97
CA ASP A 84 -11.02 -1.36 6.08
C ASP A 84 -10.09 -1.92 5.00
N ALA A 85 -9.68 -3.17 5.20
CA ALA A 85 -8.85 -3.95 4.28
C ALA A 85 -9.66 -5.10 3.65
N THR A 86 -10.95 -4.90 3.48
CA THR A 86 -11.84 -5.81 2.74
C THR A 86 -11.58 -5.74 1.24
N PRO A 87 -12.03 -6.73 0.44
CA PRO A 87 -11.90 -6.66 -1.03
C PRO A 87 -12.58 -5.41 -1.62
N GLY A 88 -12.06 -4.91 -2.74
CA GLY A 88 -12.59 -3.73 -3.43
C GLY A 88 -14.10 -3.80 -3.66
N GLY A 89 -14.78 -2.67 -3.46
CA GLY A 89 -16.24 -2.51 -3.49
C GLY A 89 -16.99 -3.06 -2.27
N VAL A 90 -16.28 -3.61 -1.27
CA VAL A 90 -16.87 -4.02 0.02
C VAL A 90 -16.77 -2.89 1.03
N GLY A 91 -15.70 -2.11 1.02
CA GLY A 91 -15.52 -0.94 1.87
C GLY A 91 -16.63 0.10 1.65
N GLU A 92 -17.00 0.36 0.39
CA GLU A 92 -18.14 1.20 0.04
C GLU A 92 -19.43 0.74 0.73
N LYS A 93 -19.69 -0.58 0.73
CA LYS A 93 -20.87 -1.18 1.39
C LYS A 93 -20.80 -1.09 2.92
N ASN A 94 -19.60 -1.04 3.49
CA ASN A 94 -19.39 -0.90 4.93
C ASN A 94 -19.56 0.55 5.41
N ARG A 95 -19.37 1.53 4.52
CA ARG A 95 -19.41 2.96 4.86
C ARG A 95 -20.66 3.39 5.65
N PRO A 96 -21.91 3.01 5.28
CA PRO A 96 -23.09 3.38 6.05
C PRO A 96 -23.07 2.89 7.51
N VAL A 97 -22.39 1.77 7.78
CA VAL A 97 -22.23 1.26 9.15
C VAL A 97 -21.26 2.14 9.94
N TYR A 98 -20.15 2.56 9.31
CA TYR A 98 -19.17 3.45 9.95
C TYR A 98 -19.78 4.83 10.23
N GLU A 99 -20.57 5.39 9.29
CA GLU A 99 -21.31 6.64 9.47
C GLU A 99 -22.31 6.54 10.64
N ARG A 100 -23.13 5.50 10.66
CA ARG A 100 -24.12 5.27 11.72
C ARG A 100 -23.48 5.13 13.12
N LEU A 101 -22.30 4.55 13.19
CA LEU A 101 -21.57 4.35 14.44
C LEU A 101 -20.62 5.53 14.77
N GLY A 102 -20.55 6.56 13.92
CA GLY A 102 -19.66 7.71 14.08
C GLY A 102 -18.17 7.34 14.06
N LYS A 103 -17.79 6.30 13.31
CA LYS A 103 -16.40 5.83 13.26
C LYS A 103 -15.62 6.51 12.14
N LYS A 104 -14.38 6.87 12.43
CA LYS A 104 -13.38 7.18 11.40
C LYS A 104 -12.99 5.89 10.68
N ALA A 105 -12.76 5.94 9.36
CA ALA A 105 -12.32 4.78 8.61
C ALA A 105 -11.27 5.11 7.54
N ILE A 106 -10.29 4.21 7.39
CA ILE A 106 -9.26 4.26 6.37
C ILE A 106 -9.50 3.11 5.40
N TYR A 107 -9.79 3.44 4.15
CA TYR A 107 -9.98 2.47 3.06
C TYR A 107 -8.67 2.20 2.34
N GLN A 108 -8.52 0.97 1.83
CA GLN A 108 -7.37 0.61 1.02
C GLN A 108 -7.59 0.88 -0.47
N GLY A 109 -6.51 0.91 -1.25
CA GLY A 109 -6.50 1.28 -2.67
C GLY A 109 -7.28 0.37 -3.63
N GLY A 110 -8.08 -0.55 -3.12
CA GLY A 110 -9.09 -1.28 -3.89
C GLY A 110 -10.44 -0.55 -3.96
N GLU A 111 -10.62 0.52 -3.17
CA GLU A 111 -11.79 1.40 -3.21
C GLU A 111 -11.50 2.64 -4.07
N GLU A 112 -12.53 3.22 -4.65
CA GLU A 112 -12.42 4.46 -5.43
C GLU A 112 -12.26 5.68 -4.51
N HIS A 113 -11.74 6.79 -5.05
CA HIS A 113 -11.53 8.04 -4.29
C HIS A 113 -12.81 8.54 -3.64
N GLU A 114 -13.91 8.48 -4.35
CA GLU A 114 -15.24 8.98 -3.96
C GLU A 114 -15.79 8.27 -2.71
N VAL A 115 -15.35 7.05 -2.44
CA VAL A 115 -15.77 6.31 -1.23
C VAL A 115 -15.29 7.00 0.04
N ALA A 116 -14.11 7.61 0.02
CA ALA A 116 -13.57 8.36 1.15
C ALA A 116 -13.70 9.88 0.99
N GLY A 117 -13.59 10.38 -0.25
CA GLY A 117 -13.53 11.81 -0.57
C GLY A 117 -12.17 12.45 -0.26
N PHE A 118 -11.23 11.71 0.32
CA PHE A 118 -9.87 12.14 0.62
C PHE A 118 -8.89 11.00 0.43
N SER A 119 -7.87 11.20 -0.41
CA SER A 119 -6.77 10.25 -0.61
C SER A 119 -5.51 10.73 0.10
N PHE A 120 -4.93 9.88 0.94
CA PHE A 120 -3.86 10.23 1.86
C PHE A 120 -2.48 9.75 1.37
N ASN A 121 -1.48 10.59 1.56
CA ASN A 121 -0.07 10.22 1.59
C ASN A 121 0.67 11.09 2.62
N ALA A 122 1.42 10.46 3.51
CA ALA A 122 2.02 11.12 4.67
C ALA A 122 2.99 12.27 4.31
N HIS A 123 3.72 12.18 3.19
CA HIS A 123 4.65 13.23 2.79
C HIS A 123 3.97 14.41 2.07
N VAL A 124 2.78 14.17 1.51
CA VAL A 124 2.09 15.17 0.68
C VAL A 124 1.08 15.97 1.48
N ASN A 125 0.13 15.27 2.14
CA ASN A 125 -1.05 15.91 2.70
C ASN A 125 -1.40 15.45 4.12
N TYR A 126 -0.37 15.15 4.95
CA TYR A 126 -0.55 14.69 6.33
C TYR A 126 -1.47 15.60 7.15
N LYS A 127 -1.23 16.92 7.11
CA LYS A 127 -1.99 17.90 7.91
C LYS A 127 -3.43 18.07 7.40
N GLU A 128 -3.67 17.79 6.15
CA GLU A 128 -4.99 17.91 5.55
C GLU A 128 -5.93 16.76 5.96
N ALA A 129 -5.38 15.68 6.52
CA ALA A 129 -6.17 14.56 7.02
C ALA A 129 -7.01 14.94 8.27
N GLU A 130 -6.61 15.97 9.00
CA GLU A 130 -7.32 16.45 10.17
C GLU A 130 -8.76 16.88 9.82
N GLY A 131 -9.74 16.34 10.55
CA GLY A 131 -11.16 16.63 10.34
C GLY A 131 -11.87 15.71 9.34
N HIS A 132 -11.16 14.93 8.54
CA HIS A 132 -11.79 13.92 7.69
C HIS A 132 -12.27 12.72 8.51
N GLN A 133 -13.53 12.33 8.31
CA GLN A 133 -14.06 11.08 8.88
C GLN A 133 -13.52 9.87 8.12
N PHE A 134 -13.35 10.01 6.80
CA PHE A 134 -12.91 8.94 5.91
C PHE A 134 -11.66 9.37 5.13
N ALA A 135 -10.71 8.45 5.03
CA ALA A 135 -9.52 8.60 4.20
C ALA A 135 -9.29 7.32 3.40
N ARG A 136 -8.62 7.45 2.26
CA ARG A 136 -8.19 6.31 1.45
C ARG A 136 -6.68 6.32 1.30
N ILE A 137 -6.03 5.20 1.53
CA ILE A 137 -4.66 4.99 1.09
C ILE A 137 -4.71 4.57 -0.38
N VAL A 138 -4.07 5.32 -1.27
CA VAL A 138 -4.03 5.01 -2.70
C VAL A 138 -3.37 3.66 -2.98
N SER A 139 -3.53 3.12 -4.18
CA SER A 139 -2.99 1.80 -4.53
C SER A 139 -1.47 1.75 -4.34
N CYS A 140 -0.92 0.55 -4.21
CA CYS A 140 0.52 0.32 -4.05
C CYS A 140 1.35 0.97 -5.17
N ASN A 141 0.92 0.83 -6.43
CA ASN A 141 1.61 1.47 -7.55
C ASN A 141 1.55 3.00 -7.43
N SER A 142 0.38 3.53 -7.08
CA SER A 142 0.17 4.99 -6.93
C SER A 142 0.92 5.52 -5.71
N THR A 143 0.94 4.81 -4.59
CA THR A 143 1.77 5.14 -3.41
C THR A 143 3.25 5.24 -3.81
N GLY A 144 3.75 4.24 -4.53
CA GLY A 144 5.13 4.25 -5.02
C GLY A 144 5.43 5.39 -5.99
N LEU A 145 4.50 5.75 -6.87
CA LEU A 145 4.65 6.90 -7.76
C LEU A 145 4.59 8.23 -7.01
N VAL A 146 3.62 8.41 -6.12
CA VAL A 146 3.48 9.64 -5.31
C VAL A 146 4.77 9.97 -4.56
N ARG A 147 5.38 8.99 -3.89
CA ARG A 147 6.61 9.18 -3.11
C ARG A 147 7.76 9.72 -3.95
N ILE A 148 8.06 9.07 -5.08
CA ILE A 148 9.18 9.50 -5.93
C ILE A 148 8.89 10.81 -6.66
N ILE A 149 7.66 10.99 -7.15
CA ILE A 149 7.27 12.23 -7.85
C ILE A 149 7.34 13.42 -6.88
N TYR A 150 6.77 13.28 -5.69
CA TYR A 150 6.79 14.34 -4.69
C TYR A 150 8.23 14.71 -4.28
N ALA A 151 9.08 13.71 -4.01
CA ALA A 151 10.49 13.97 -3.68
C ALA A 151 11.23 14.74 -4.78
N MET A 152 11.02 14.36 -6.04
CA MET A 152 11.64 15.01 -7.21
C MET A 152 11.04 16.39 -7.46
N ASP A 153 9.72 16.56 -7.31
CA ASP A 153 9.04 17.84 -7.52
C ASP A 153 9.48 18.88 -6.47
N GLN A 154 9.57 18.49 -5.21
CA GLN A 154 10.04 19.38 -4.14
C GLN A 154 11.49 19.85 -4.36
N ALA A 155 12.35 18.99 -4.90
CA ALA A 155 13.76 19.31 -5.12
C ALA A 155 14.00 20.10 -6.41
N PHE A 156 13.45 19.64 -7.52
CA PHE A 156 13.82 20.10 -8.86
C PHE A 156 12.63 20.66 -9.66
N GLY A 157 11.39 20.47 -9.18
CA GLY A 157 10.17 20.69 -9.95
C GLY A 157 10.03 19.66 -11.06
N VAL A 158 8.82 19.09 -11.19
CA VAL A 158 8.48 18.14 -12.24
C VAL A 158 7.55 18.80 -13.26
N ASP A 159 7.90 18.72 -14.55
CA ASP A 159 7.06 19.20 -15.63
C ASP A 159 6.14 18.08 -16.17
N ARG A 160 6.72 16.89 -16.37
CA ARG A 160 5.99 15.75 -16.88
C ARG A 160 6.54 14.42 -16.37
N VAL A 161 5.64 13.47 -16.09
CA VAL A 161 5.97 12.10 -15.69
C VAL A 161 5.44 11.10 -16.73
N ARG A 162 6.27 10.15 -17.09
CA ARG A 162 5.89 8.94 -17.84
C ARG A 162 6.32 7.73 -17.04
N ALA A 163 5.40 6.83 -16.76
CA ALA A 163 5.69 5.63 -15.99
C ALA A 163 5.10 4.38 -16.62
N VAL A 164 5.92 3.35 -16.70
CA VAL A 164 5.50 2.01 -17.14
C VAL A 164 5.55 1.08 -15.93
N MET A 165 4.40 0.51 -15.55
CA MET A 165 4.28 -0.46 -14.47
C MET A 165 4.27 -1.87 -15.04
N VAL A 166 5.30 -2.65 -14.71
CA VAL A 166 5.35 -4.09 -14.91
C VAL A 166 4.82 -4.73 -13.63
N ARG A 167 3.53 -5.13 -13.66
CA ARG A 167 2.81 -5.60 -12.49
C ARG A 167 2.94 -7.11 -12.34
N ARG A 168 3.07 -7.58 -11.11
CA ARG A 168 2.92 -8.99 -10.81
C ARG A 168 1.52 -9.51 -11.14
N ALA A 169 1.38 -10.80 -11.39
CA ALA A 169 0.16 -11.43 -11.88
C ALA A 169 -0.96 -11.49 -10.83
N SER A 170 -0.65 -11.90 -9.62
CA SER A 170 -1.65 -12.18 -8.59
C SER A 170 -1.06 -12.07 -7.18
N ASP A 171 -1.94 -11.92 -6.19
CA ASP A 171 -1.58 -12.04 -4.78
C ASP A 171 -1.09 -13.46 -4.44
N PRO A 172 -0.18 -13.62 -3.47
CA PRO A 172 0.32 -14.93 -3.08
C PRO A 172 -0.77 -15.94 -2.69
N GLY A 173 -1.93 -15.45 -2.24
CA GLY A 173 -3.10 -16.27 -1.92
C GLY A 173 -4.04 -16.53 -3.10
N ASP A 174 -3.86 -15.87 -4.24
CA ASP A 174 -4.77 -15.94 -5.39
C ASP A 174 -4.19 -16.81 -6.52
N VAL A 175 -4.00 -18.07 -6.24
CA VAL A 175 -3.36 -19.05 -7.13
C VAL A 175 -4.14 -19.37 -8.40
N LYS A 176 -5.38 -18.88 -8.54
CA LYS A 176 -6.26 -19.16 -9.69
C LYS A 176 -6.26 -18.04 -10.73
N ARG A 177 -5.60 -16.92 -10.49
CA ARG A 177 -5.62 -15.72 -11.33
C ARG A 177 -4.24 -15.36 -11.83
N GLY A 178 -4.24 -14.58 -12.90
CA GLY A 178 -3.05 -14.04 -13.54
C GLY A 178 -2.56 -14.86 -14.72
N PRO A 179 -1.73 -14.26 -15.58
CA PRO A 179 -1.12 -14.96 -16.71
C PRO A 179 -0.11 -15.99 -16.17
N VAL A 180 -0.14 -17.19 -16.76
CA VAL A 180 0.82 -18.26 -16.49
C VAL A 180 1.99 -18.17 -17.47
N ASP A 181 1.72 -17.81 -18.71
CA ASP A 181 2.70 -17.83 -19.80
C ASP A 181 2.40 -16.70 -20.83
N ALA A 182 2.05 -15.52 -20.33
CA ALA A 182 1.74 -14.37 -21.15
C ALA A 182 2.01 -13.05 -20.44
N THR A 183 2.25 -11.99 -21.21
CA THR A 183 2.17 -10.60 -20.73
C THR A 183 0.81 -10.03 -21.13
N VAL A 184 0.07 -9.49 -20.16
CA VAL A 184 -1.30 -8.97 -20.35
C VAL A 184 -1.31 -7.46 -20.17
N LEU A 185 -1.89 -6.72 -21.14
CA LEU A 185 -2.10 -5.26 -21.02
C LEU A 185 -3.12 -4.97 -19.91
N ASN A 186 -2.87 -3.92 -19.09
CA ASN A 186 -3.69 -3.68 -17.89
C ASN A 186 -3.86 -2.19 -17.53
N PRO A 187 -4.78 -1.51 -18.16
CA PRO A 187 -5.58 -1.88 -19.34
C PRO A 187 -4.78 -1.80 -20.66
N ALA A 188 -5.42 -2.15 -21.76
CA ALA A 188 -4.88 -1.90 -23.10
C ALA A 188 -4.93 -0.41 -23.52
N THR A 189 -5.79 0.36 -22.85
CA THR A 189 -5.95 1.81 -23.09
C THR A 189 -4.92 2.63 -22.32
N ILE A 190 -4.56 3.79 -22.86
CA ILE A 190 -3.63 4.76 -22.22
C ILE A 190 -4.41 6.05 -22.00
N PRO A 191 -4.24 6.68 -20.81
CA PRO A 191 -3.44 6.26 -19.66
C PRO A 191 -4.08 5.08 -18.90
N SER A 192 -3.27 4.34 -18.14
CA SER A 192 -3.80 3.40 -17.15
C SER A 192 -4.37 4.17 -15.95
N HIS A 193 -5.23 3.52 -15.16
CA HIS A 193 -5.88 4.13 -13.99
C HIS A 193 -4.90 4.66 -12.90
N HIS A 194 -3.64 4.24 -12.95
CA HIS A 194 -2.65 4.65 -11.95
C HIS A 194 -2.28 6.15 -12.02
N GLY A 195 -2.27 6.73 -13.23
CA GLY A 195 -2.05 8.18 -13.38
C GLY A 195 -3.15 9.02 -12.70
N PRO A 196 -4.42 8.84 -13.07
CA PRO A 196 -5.54 9.45 -12.36
C PRO A 196 -5.54 9.19 -10.85
N ASP A 197 -5.17 7.99 -10.40
CA ASP A 197 -5.08 7.67 -8.97
C ASP A 197 -3.97 8.48 -8.26
N VAL A 198 -2.82 8.71 -8.91
CA VAL A 198 -1.78 9.63 -8.41
C VAL A 198 -2.32 11.05 -8.30
N ASN A 199 -3.11 11.50 -9.26
CA ASN A 199 -3.67 12.86 -9.26
C ASN A 199 -4.71 13.09 -8.14
N THR A 200 -5.24 12.05 -7.50
CA THR A 200 -6.07 12.23 -6.28
C THR A 200 -5.25 12.72 -5.08
N VAL A 201 -3.92 12.63 -5.13
CA VAL A 201 -2.97 13.08 -4.10
C VAL A 201 -2.10 14.24 -4.61
N LEU A 202 -1.68 14.20 -5.87
CA LEU A 202 -0.85 15.20 -6.54
C LEU A 202 -1.61 15.76 -7.76
N PRO A 203 -2.62 16.63 -7.57
CA PRO A 203 -3.54 17.04 -8.63
C PRO A 203 -2.88 17.78 -9.79
N GLU A 204 -1.78 18.50 -9.53
CA GLU A 204 -1.10 19.33 -10.54
C GLU A 204 -0.07 18.56 -11.40
N VAL A 205 0.18 17.29 -11.09
CA VAL A 205 1.21 16.52 -11.79
C VAL A 205 0.71 16.05 -13.15
N ASN A 206 1.41 16.44 -14.22
CA ASN A 206 1.18 15.93 -15.56
C ASN A 206 1.77 14.53 -15.72
N ILE A 207 0.97 13.49 -15.54
CA ILE A 207 1.40 12.09 -15.55
C ILE A 207 0.68 11.25 -16.58
N VAL A 208 1.44 10.43 -17.31
CA VAL A 208 0.94 9.39 -18.18
C VAL A 208 1.48 8.04 -17.74
N THR A 209 0.61 7.06 -17.59
CA THR A 209 0.97 5.72 -17.11
C THR A 209 0.52 4.63 -18.07
N LEU A 210 1.37 3.62 -18.22
CA LEU A 210 1.10 2.38 -18.94
C LEU A 210 1.30 1.22 -17.97
N ALA A 211 0.52 0.14 -18.10
CA ALA A 211 0.66 -1.00 -17.21
C ALA A 211 0.48 -2.32 -17.95
N MET A 212 1.27 -3.32 -17.54
CA MET A 212 1.17 -4.69 -18.00
C MET A 212 1.34 -5.65 -16.81
N ILE A 213 0.71 -6.82 -16.90
CA ILE A 213 0.83 -7.90 -15.92
C ILE A 213 1.73 -8.98 -16.52
N VAL A 214 2.69 -9.45 -15.72
CA VAL A 214 3.64 -10.50 -16.09
C VAL A 214 3.55 -11.70 -15.14
N PRO A 215 3.98 -12.91 -15.57
CA PRO A 215 3.89 -14.13 -14.75
C PRO A 215 4.90 -14.12 -13.59
N THR A 216 4.63 -13.34 -12.57
CA THR A 216 5.37 -13.32 -11.30
C THR A 216 4.44 -13.02 -10.13
N THR A 217 4.77 -13.49 -8.95
CA THR A 217 4.10 -13.15 -7.69
C THR A 217 4.93 -12.21 -6.81
N PHE A 218 6.15 -11.88 -7.25
CA PHE A 218 7.01 -10.92 -6.58
C PHE A 218 6.66 -9.48 -6.99
N MET A 219 7.13 -8.54 -6.25
CA MET A 219 7.00 -7.08 -6.38
C MET A 219 6.73 -6.56 -7.79
N HIS A 220 6.05 -5.42 -7.89
CA HIS A 220 5.97 -4.67 -9.15
C HIS A 220 7.32 -4.02 -9.50
N MET A 221 7.55 -3.78 -10.79
CA MET A 221 8.66 -2.95 -11.28
C MET A 221 8.10 -1.76 -12.04
N HIS A 222 8.63 -0.57 -11.78
CA HIS A 222 8.30 0.63 -12.54
C HIS A 222 9.52 1.11 -13.31
N ALA A 223 9.35 1.43 -14.58
CA ALA A 223 10.26 2.25 -15.35
C ALA A 223 9.71 3.68 -15.36
N ILE A 224 10.47 4.63 -14.86
CA ILE A 224 10.05 6.02 -14.64
C ILE A 224 10.93 6.95 -15.45
N GLN A 225 10.29 7.90 -16.13
CA GLN A 225 10.90 9.04 -16.78
C GLN A 225 10.21 10.31 -16.29
N MET A 226 10.99 11.34 -15.96
CA MET A 226 10.50 12.67 -15.61
C MET A 226 11.26 13.76 -16.37
N ASP A 227 10.52 14.74 -16.88
CA ASP A 227 11.08 16.00 -17.36
C ASP A 227 11.10 16.97 -16.18
N LEU A 228 12.28 17.51 -15.83
CA LEU A 228 12.50 18.37 -14.68
C LEU A 228 12.53 19.85 -15.08
N LYS A 229 12.02 20.73 -14.22
CA LYS A 229 12.05 22.18 -14.43
C LYS A 229 13.44 22.78 -14.23
N LYS A 230 14.18 22.28 -13.22
CA LYS A 230 15.54 22.72 -12.89
C LYS A 230 16.56 21.70 -13.36
N GLU A 231 17.72 22.19 -13.79
CA GLU A 231 18.85 21.32 -14.06
C GLU A 231 19.38 20.70 -12.78
N THR A 232 19.78 19.44 -12.88
CA THR A 232 20.33 18.67 -11.77
C THR A 232 21.32 17.62 -12.26
N THR A 233 21.98 16.97 -11.33
CA THR A 233 22.92 15.87 -11.57
C THR A 233 22.41 14.57 -10.94
N ARG A 234 22.95 13.45 -11.40
CA ARG A 234 22.69 12.15 -10.80
C ARG A 234 22.98 12.14 -9.29
N GLU A 235 24.07 12.75 -8.88
CA GLU A 235 24.54 12.82 -7.49
C GLU A 235 23.56 13.59 -6.60
N GLU A 236 23.00 14.68 -7.10
CA GLU A 236 21.99 15.47 -6.38
C GLU A 236 20.69 14.68 -6.22
N VAL A 237 20.26 13.97 -7.27
CA VAL A 237 19.08 13.07 -7.20
C VAL A 237 19.29 11.98 -6.17
N LEU A 238 20.45 11.32 -6.16
CA LEU A 238 20.76 10.28 -5.17
C LEU A 238 20.71 10.83 -3.74
N LYS A 239 21.18 12.05 -3.49
CA LYS A 239 21.08 12.71 -2.17
C LYS A 239 19.62 12.95 -1.75
N VAL A 240 18.76 13.34 -2.69
CA VAL A 240 17.32 13.50 -2.42
C VAL A 240 16.72 12.17 -1.95
N PHE A 241 17.02 11.07 -2.65
CA PHE A 241 16.51 9.75 -2.29
C PHE A 241 17.09 9.22 -0.96
N GLU A 242 18.37 9.46 -0.68
CA GLU A 242 19.01 9.07 0.59
C GLU A 242 18.38 9.74 1.80
N ASN A 243 17.87 10.95 1.64
CA ASN A 243 17.23 11.72 2.70
C ASN A 243 15.72 11.47 2.82
N HIS A 244 15.14 10.66 1.94
CA HIS A 244 13.69 10.39 1.97
C HIS A 244 13.38 9.13 2.75
N SER A 245 12.57 9.23 3.82
CA SER A 245 12.29 8.11 4.75
C SER A 245 11.54 6.92 4.13
N ARG A 246 10.92 7.09 2.96
CA ARG A 246 10.14 6.04 2.26
C ARG A 246 10.78 5.59 0.95
N ILE A 247 12.02 6.00 0.68
CA ILE A 247 12.81 5.57 -0.48
C ILE A 247 14.05 4.86 0.01
N GLY A 248 14.32 3.67 -0.52
CA GLY A 248 15.53 2.89 -0.26
C GLY A 248 16.33 2.71 -1.54
N LEU A 249 17.60 3.06 -1.53
CA LEU A 249 18.48 2.78 -2.66
C LEU A 249 18.95 1.32 -2.64
N VAL A 250 18.63 0.59 -3.69
CA VAL A 250 19.22 -0.72 -3.96
C VAL A 250 20.64 -0.47 -4.49
N ARG A 251 21.61 -0.51 -3.60
CA ARG A 251 23.00 -0.12 -3.88
C ARG A 251 23.64 -1.03 -4.90
N LYS A 252 24.38 -0.45 -5.84
CA LYS A 252 25.19 -1.19 -6.82
C LYS A 252 26.08 -2.25 -6.17
N ALA A 253 26.67 -1.93 -5.04
CA ALA A 253 27.56 -2.83 -4.30
C ALA A 253 26.90 -4.14 -3.82
N THR A 254 25.56 -4.19 -3.72
CA THR A 254 24.84 -5.40 -3.34
C THR A 254 24.73 -6.44 -4.45
N GLY A 255 24.94 -6.03 -5.70
CA GLY A 255 24.77 -6.89 -6.86
C GLY A 255 23.32 -7.28 -7.18
N ILE A 256 22.34 -6.75 -6.46
CA ILE A 256 20.91 -7.01 -6.64
C ILE A 256 20.43 -6.37 -7.96
N LYS A 257 19.83 -7.18 -8.83
CA LYS A 257 19.36 -6.77 -10.17
C LYS A 257 17.90 -7.12 -10.44
N SER A 258 17.20 -7.70 -9.46
CA SER A 258 15.81 -8.11 -9.63
C SER A 258 14.98 -7.88 -8.36
N ASN A 259 13.68 -7.79 -8.53
CA ASN A 259 12.72 -7.73 -7.43
C ASN A 259 12.74 -8.99 -6.56
N ALA A 260 13.01 -10.16 -7.16
CA ALA A 260 13.13 -11.42 -6.42
C ALA A 260 14.34 -11.40 -5.48
N GLN A 261 15.51 -10.98 -5.96
CA GLN A 261 16.71 -10.84 -5.13
C GLN A 261 16.52 -9.78 -4.02
N LEU A 262 15.83 -8.66 -4.33
CA LEU A 262 15.54 -7.64 -3.32
C LEU A 262 14.64 -8.19 -2.22
N ARG A 263 13.64 -9.00 -2.56
CA ARG A 263 12.77 -9.64 -1.59
C ARG A 263 13.53 -10.66 -0.74
N GLU A 264 14.38 -11.48 -1.34
CA GLU A 264 15.24 -12.43 -0.62
C GLU A 264 16.18 -11.69 0.33
N TYR A 265 16.84 -10.64 -0.13
CA TYR A 265 17.67 -9.78 0.71
C TYR A 265 16.92 -9.20 1.91
N ALA A 266 15.67 -8.75 1.71
CA ALA A 266 14.83 -8.30 2.81
C ALA A 266 14.54 -9.43 3.82
N GLN A 267 14.38 -10.66 3.35
CA GLN A 267 14.22 -11.84 4.21
C GLN A 267 15.49 -12.11 5.02
N ASP A 268 16.66 -12.05 4.41
CA ASP A 268 17.96 -12.25 5.06
C ASP A 268 18.23 -11.18 6.12
N LEU A 269 17.73 -9.95 5.91
CA LEU A 269 17.76 -8.88 6.91
C LEU A 269 16.73 -9.09 8.06
N GLY A 270 16.03 -10.22 8.10
CA GLY A 270 15.05 -10.55 9.13
C GLY A 270 13.74 -9.77 9.04
N ARG A 271 13.44 -9.14 7.90
CA ARG A 271 12.17 -8.40 7.72
C ARG A 271 11.00 -9.39 7.72
N PRO A 272 9.95 -9.14 8.52
CA PRO A 272 8.77 -10.00 8.55
C PRO A 272 8.16 -10.15 7.15
N ARG A 273 7.93 -11.40 6.72
CA ARG A 273 7.38 -11.73 5.38
C ARG A 273 8.23 -11.23 4.20
N ALA A 274 9.50 -10.90 4.44
CA ALA A 274 10.37 -10.25 3.46
C ALA A 274 9.79 -8.90 2.96
N ASP A 275 9.06 -8.18 3.80
CA ASP A 275 8.39 -6.92 3.45
C ASP A 275 9.40 -5.80 3.19
N VAL A 276 9.25 -5.12 2.05
CA VAL A 276 9.98 -3.91 1.68
C VAL A 276 8.99 -2.75 1.69
N TRP A 277 9.05 -1.90 2.69
CA TRP A 277 8.09 -0.79 2.86
C TRP A 277 8.45 0.43 2.02
N GLU A 278 9.71 0.54 1.65
CA GLU A 278 10.27 1.63 0.86
C GLU A 278 10.08 1.36 -0.66
N ASN A 279 10.10 2.41 -1.44
CA ASN A 279 10.38 2.29 -2.87
C ASN A 279 11.83 1.79 -3.04
N GLY A 280 12.03 0.63 -3.61
CA GLY A 280 13.36 0.09 -3.88
C GLY A 280 13.92 0.66 -5.18
N ILE A 281 14.60 1.81 -5.16
CA ILE A 281 15.18 2.41 -6.35
C ILE A 281 16.53 1.78 -6.66
N PHE A 282 16.69 1.22 -7.85
CA PHE A 282 17.96 0.65 -8.30
C PHE A 282 18.97 1.76 -8.61
N GLU A 283 19.98 1.92 -7.75
CA GLU A 283 20.97 2.99 -7.83
C GLU A 283 21.63 3.09 -9.21
N GLU A 284 21.97 1.94 -9.84
CA GLU A 284 22.61 1.91 -11.15
C GLU A 284 21.71 2.45 -12.27
N SER A 285 20.39 2.43 -12.09
CA SER A 285 19.43 2.90 -13.07
C SER A 285 19.16 4.40 -13.00
N VAL A 286 19.55 5.05 -11.91
CA VAL A 286 19.36 6.50 -11.74
C VAL A 286 20.24 7.24 -12.74
N SER A 287 19.60 7.98 -13.63
CA SER A 287 20.28 8.72 -14.70
C SER A 287 19.62 10.09 -14.89
N VAL A 288 20.45 11.09 -15.20
CA VAL A 288 19.99 12.42 -15.60
C VAL A 288 20.67 12.76 -16.92
N LEU A 289 19.89 12.90 -17.99
CA LEU A 289 20.36 13.24 -19.33
C LEU A 289 20.06 14.71 -19.62
N GLY A 290 21.02 15.39 -20.23
CA GLY A 290 20.89 16.82 -20.55
C GLY A 290 20.54 17.71 -19.35
N GLY A 291 20.83 17.26 -18.14
CA GLY A 291 20.54 17.96 -16.89
C GLY A 291 19.07 17.97 -16.47
N LYS A 292 18.14 17.56 -17.32
CA LYS A 292 16.69 17.69 -17.06
C LYS A 292 15.85 16.43 -17.30
N GLU A 293 16.39 15.44 -17.97
CA GLU A 293 15.65 14.20 -18.21
C GLU A 293 16.07 13.13 -17.20
N PHE A 294 15.22 12.85 -16.23
CA PHE A 294 15.45 11.86 -15.19
C PHE A 294 14.87 10.50 -15.58
N TYR A 295 15.64 9.44 -15.28
CA TYR A 295 15.23 8.03 -15.47
C TYR A 295 15.61 7.19 -14.27
N CYS A 296 14.75 6.23 -13.91
CA CYS A 296 15.11 5.16 -12.99
C CYS A 296 14.20 3.93 -13.11
N PHE A 297 14.66 2.83 -12.52
CA PHE A 297 13.81 1.70 -12.16
C PHE A 297 13.59 1.65 -10.65
N GLN A 298 12.35 1.34 -10.25
CA GLN A 298 12.02 1.05 -8.85
C GLN A 298 11.21 -0.22 -8.71
N ALA A 299 11.42 -0.95 -7.61
CA ALA A 299 10.60 -2.06 -7.18
C ALA A 299 9.61 -1.63 -6.09
N ILE A 300 8.36 -2.07 -6.19
CA ILE A 300 7.28 -1.78 -5.24
C ILE A 300 6.71 -3.08 -4.69
N HIS A 301 6.83 -3.27 -3.38
CA HIS A 301 6.29 -4.43 -2.69
C HIS A 301 4.84 -4.15 -2.28
N GLN A 302 3.92 -4.48 -3.14
CA GLN A 302 2.52 -4.08 -3.06
C GLN A 302 1.79 -4.49 -1.78
N GLU A 303 2.22 -5.55 -1.10
CA GLU A 303 1.62 -5.93 0.19
C GLU A 303 2.17 -5.10 1.35
N ALA A 304 3.27 -4.37 1.16
CA ALA A 304 4.02 -3.76 2.24
C ALA A 304 4.15 -2.23 2.15
N ASP A 305 4.26 -1.66 0.95
CA ASP A 305 4.56 -0.23 0.76
C ASP A 305 3.47 0.70 1.31
N VAL A 306 2.21 0.27 1.29
CA VAL A 306 1.07 1.02 1.85
C VAL A 306 0.98 0.97 3.38
N ILE A 307 1.72 0.10 4.04
CA ILE A 307 1.57 -0.11 5.49
C ILE A 307 1.99 1.12 6.31
N PRO A 308 3.14 1.77 6.04
CA PRO A 308 3.50 3.00 6.75
C PRO A 308 2.48 4.12 6.56
N GLU A 309 1.88 4.25 5.36
CA GLU A 309 0.83 5.25 5.10
C GLU A 309 -0.40 5.03 6.00
N ASN A 310 -0.79 3.76 6.24
CA ASN A 310 -1.87 3.44 7.18
C ASN A 310 -1.54 3.92 8.60
N ILE A 311 -0.32 3.65 9.08
CA ILE A 311 0.10 4.06 10.43
C ILE A 311 0.12 5.57 10.57
N ASP A 312 0.63 6.27 9.57
CA ASP A 312 0.69 7.73 9.57
C ASP A 312 -0.73 8.34 9.47
N CYS A 313 -1.63 7.75 8.66
CA CYS A 313 -3.02 8.19 8.54
C CYS A 313 -3.84 7.96 9.81
N ILE A 314 -3.56 6.89 10.60
CA ILE A 314 -4.19 6.67 11.90
C ILE A 314 -3.83 7.79 12.89
N ARG A 315 -2.62 8.38 12.79
CA ARG A 315 -2.15 9.45 13.64
C ARG A 315 -2.61 10.84 13.22
N ALA A 316 -2.83 11.03 11.92
CA ALA A 316 -3.31 12.29 11.36
C ALA A 316 -4.81 12.51 11.67
#